data_2a981be4c9a5c5de91040ce1fdebb63c
#
_entry.id   2a981be4c9a5c5de91040ce1fdebb63c
#
_cell.length_a   1.000
_cell.length_b   1.000
_cell.length_c   1.000
_cell.angle_alpha   90.00
_cell.angle_beta   90.00
_cell.angle_gamma   90.00
#
_symmetry.space_group_name_H-M   'P 1'
#
loop_
_entity.id
_entity.type
_entity.pdbx_description
1 polymer ?
#
loop_
_entity_poly.entity_id
_entity_poly.type
_entity_poly.pdbx_seq_one_letter_code
_entity_poly.pdbx_strand_id
1 'polypeptide(L)'
;MAYKFLKLKIAISTNEAICFAKNIELEDLNNPELRSESCGNLASRLAGCDRIRKELILFQRNFPNKKIGAVLDGRDIGSIIFPNAKIKFFITADLAVRAQRRKEDYKKMGQEYSLRDITNKLKERDKRDQTRKVSPLICMPDAIVYDNSKTPLERLNKEIIEIVEKKYKSLKLDINVKKPVK
;
A
#
# COMPACT_ATOMS: atom_id res chain seq x y z
N MET A 1 11.79 -5.86 1.08
CA MET A 1 12.10 -6.74 -0.07
C MET A 1 12.55 -5.97 -1.30
N ALA A 2 11.72 -5.13 -1.96
CA ALA A 2 12.12 -4.40 -3.18
C ALA A 2 13.44 -3.62 -3.03
N TYR A 3 13.66 -2.96 -1.90
CA TYR A 3 14.92 -2.28 -1.60
C TYR A 3 16.14 -3.24 -1.59
N LYS A 4 16.02 -4.40 -0.94
CA LYS A 4 17.10 -5.41 -0.91
C LYS A 4 17.44 -5.90 -2.33
N PHE A 5 16.44 -6.05 -3.21
CA PHE A 5 16.65 -6.40 -4.62
C PHE A 5 17.39 -5.30 -5.41
N LEU A 6 17.00 -4.04 -5.22
CA LEU A 6 17.67 -2.92 -5.89
C LEU A 6 19.16 -2.85 -5.49
N LYS A 7 19.44 -2.99 -4.20
CA LYS A 7 20.81 -2.93 -3.68
C LYS A 7 21.68 -4.09 -4.18
N LEU A 8 21.12 -5.29 -4.28
CA LEU A 8 21.85 -6.50 -4.65
C LEU A 8 21.77 -6.83 -6.15
N LYS A 9 21.05 -6.04 -6.96
CA LYS A 9 20.82 -6.27 -8.41
C LYS A 9 20.29 -7.68 -8.72
N ILE A 10 19.43 -8.23 -7.87
CA ILE A 10 18.88 -9.59 -8.00
C ILE A 10 17.76 -9.64 -9.04
N ALA A 11 17.74 -10.65 -9.89
CA ALA A 11 16.65 -10.89 -10.83
C ALA A 11 15.35 -11.34 -10.13
N ILE A 12 14.20 -10.85 -10.60
CA ILE A 12 12.88 -11.07 -9.95
C ILE A 12 12.49 -12.56 -9.87
N SER A 13 12.94 -13.38 -10.81
CA SER A 13 12.58 -14.80 -10.91
C SER A 13 13.54 -15.75 -10.19
N THR A 14 14.53 -15.24 -9.48
CA THR A 14 15.56 -16.09 -8.84
C THR A 14 15.08 -16.70 -7.52
N ASN A 15 15.72 -17.78 -7.12
CA ASN A 15 15.46 -18.42 -5.83
C ASN A 15 15.83 -17.50 -4.65
N GLU A 16 16.84 -16.64 -4.80
CA GLU A 16 17.20 -15.63 -3.82
C GLU A 16 16.05 -14.66 -3.58
N ALA A 17 15.33 -14.27 -4.64
CA ALA A 17 14.15 -13.41 -4.52
C ALA A 17 13.09 -14.02 -3.61
N ILE A 18 12.83 -15.30 -3.75
CA ILE A 18 11.88 -16.05 -2.94
C ILE A 18 12.39 -16.18 -1.50
N CYS A 19 13.68 -16.46 -1.33
CA CYS A 19 14.31 -16.53 -0.01
C CYS A 19 14.15 -15.19 0.75
N PHE A 20 14.40 -14.06 0.10
CA PHE A 20 14.16 -12.75 0.71
C PHE A 20 12.69 -12.49 1.05
N ALA A 21 11.74 -12.98 0.23
CA ALA A 21 10.33 -12.84 0.53
C ALA A 21 9.90 -13.65 1.77
N LYS A 22 10.50 -14.82 1.99
CA LYS A 22 10.25 -15.66 3.18
C LYS A 22 10.81 -15.04 4.47
N ASN A 23 11.95 -14.37 4.36
CA ASN A 23 12.70 -13.83 5.51
C ASN A 23 12.49 -12.31 5.67
N ILE A 24 11.33 -11.79 5.28
CA ILE A 24 10.99 -10.39 5.51
C ILE A 24 10.56 -10.18 6.96
N GLU A 25 11.09 -9.14 7.61
CA GLU A 25 10.81 -8.77 8.99
C GLU A 25 10.12 -7.41 9.08
N LEU A 26 9.50 -7.11 10.23
CA LEU A 26 8.81 -5.83 10.44
C LEU A 26 9.80 -4.66 10.47
N GLU A 27 10.99 -4.88 10.98
CA GLU A 27 12.10 -3.91 11.03
C GLU A 27 12.49 -3.42 9.62
N ASP A 28 12.38 -4.30 8.61
CA ASP A 28 12.61 -3.94 7.21
C ASP A 28 11.68 -2.81 6.72
N LEU A 29 10.52 -2.62 7.36
CA LEU A 29 9.54 -1.59 6.99
C LEU A 29 9.95 -0.17 7.41
N ASN A 30 10.91 -0.05 8.32
CA ASN A 30 11.39 1.25 8.82
C ASN A 30 12.41 1.92 7.88
N ASN A 31 12.81 1.26 6.79
CA ASN A 31 13.81 1.79 5.89
C ASN A 31 13.23 2.94 5.02
N PRO A 32 13.80 4.16 5.09
CA PRO A 32 13.31 5.32 4.33
C PRO A 32 13.38 5.12 2.80
N GLU A 33 14.31 4.32 2.31
CA GLU A 33 14.46 3.98 0.89
C GLU A 33 13.25 3.26 0.29
N LEU A 34 12.37 2.69 1.13
CA LEU A 34 11.12 2.07 0.68
C LEU A 34 10.18 3.07 -0.01
N ARG A 35 10.36 4.37 0.27
CA ARG A 35 9.56 5.44 -0.32
C ARG A 35 10.12 5.94 -1.65
N SER A 36 11.30 5.45 -2.07
CA SER A 36 11.91 5.83 -3.34
C SER A 36 11.06 5.35 -4.52
N GLU A 37 11.18 6.06 -5.64
CA GLU A 37 10.47 5.70 -6.86
C GLU A 37 10.91 4.34 -7.41
N SER A 38 12.21 4.09 -7.43
CA SER A 38 12.78 2.82 -7.88
C SER A 38 12.25 1.64 -7.07
N CYS A 39 12.17 1.80 -5.73
CA CYS A 39 11.60 0.78 -4.85
C CYS A 39 10.12 0.54 -5.13
N GLY A 40 9.33 1.61 -5.31
CA GLY A 40 7.90 1.52 -5.62
C GLY A 40 7.62 0.84 -6.97
N ASN A 41 8.41 1.15 -8.01
CA ASN A 41 8.31 0.51 -9.33
C ASN A 41 8.68 -0.98 -9.28
N LEU A 42 9.77 -1.31 -8.59
CA LEU A 42 10.18 -2.70 -8.42
C LEU A 42 9.16 -3.48 -7.60
N ALA A 43 8.62 -2.90 -6.53
CA ALA A 43 7.57 -3.53 -5.73
C ALA A 43 6.33 -3.87 -6.57
N SER A 44 5.89 -2.96 -7.46
CA SER A 44 4.77 -3.21 -8.39
C SER A 44 5.07 -4.36 -9.36
N ARG A 45 6.31 -4.49 -9.85
CA ARG A 45 6.74 -5.62 -10.71
C ARG A 45 6.80 -6.94 -9.93
N LEU A 46 7.41 -6.94 -8.75
CA LEU A 46 7.49 -8.11 -7.86
C LEU A 46 6.12 -8.64 -7.46
N ALA A 47 5.16 -7.73 -7.24
CA ALA A 47 3.78 -8.10 -6.89
C ALA A 47 3.05 -8.87 -8.01
N GLY A 48 3.54 -8.82 -9.25
CA GLY A 48 3.07 -9.63 -10.38
C GLY A 48 3.67 -11.05 -10.44
N CYS A 49 4.68 -11.36 -9.63
CA CYS A 49 5.30 -12.68 -9.58
C CYS A 49 4.58 -13.59 -8.56
N ASP A 50 3.87 -14.62 -9.05
CA ASP A 50 3.04 -15.51 -8.21
C ASP A 50 3.83 -16.18 -7.08
N ARG A 51 5.03 -16.70 -7.35
CA ARG A 51 5.87 -17.38 -6.35
C ARG A 51 6.27 -16.44 -5.20
N ILE A 52 6.69 -15.22 -5.53
CA ILE A 52 7.04 -14.20 -4.53
C ILE A 52 5.79 -13.76 -3.78
N ARG A 53 4.69 -13.61 -4.51
CA ARG A 53 3.42 -13.16 -3.92
C ARG A 53 2.89 -14.13 -2.86
N LYS A 54 2.98 -15.45 -3.11
CA LYS A 54 2.57 -16.47 -2.13
C LYS A 54 3.28 -16.32 -0.79
N GLU A 55 4.59 -16.10 -0.80
CA GLU A 55 5.36 -15.89 0.44
C GLU A 55 4.97 -14.59 1.15
N LEU A 56 4.77 -13.50 0.40
CA LEU A 56 4.36 -12.22 0.97
C LEU A 56 2.95 -12.24 1.56
N ILE A 57 2.03 -13.02 1.00
CA ILE A 57 0.68 -13.20 1.53
C ILE A 57 0.72 -13.80 2.94
N LEU A 58 1.57 -14.80 3.18
CA LEU A 58 1.75 -15.40 4.50
C LEU A 58 2.22 -14.36 5.52
N PHE A 59 3.25 -13.58 5.18
CA PHE A 59 3.74 -12.49 6.03
C PHE A 59 2.63 -11.47 6.33
N GLN A 60 1.92 -11.01 5.32
CA GLN A 60 0.85 -10.02 5.46
C GLN A 60 -0.32 -10.54 6.29
N ARG A 61 -0.73 -11.81 6.12
CA ARG A 61 -1.83 -12.42 6.89
C ARG A 61 -1.48 -12.67 8.34
N ASN A 62 -0.21 -12.91 8.64
CA ASN A 62 0.26 -13.10 10.02
C ASN A 62 0.44 -11.78 10.79
N PHE A 63 0.45 -10.65 10.08
CA PHE A 63 0.68 -9.34 10.70
C PHE A 63 -0.36 -8.96 11.77
N PRO A 64 -1.70 -9.16 11.58
CA PRO A 64 -2.70 -8.80 12.57
C PRO A 64 -2.79 -9.74 13.77
N ASN A 65 -2.27 -10.96 13.67
CA ASN A 65 -2.49 -12.03 14.67
C ASN A 65 -1.96 -11.74 16.08
N LYS A 66 -1.12 -10.73 16.24
CA LYS A 66 -0.50 -10.38 17.52
C LYS A 66 -1.13 -9.13 18.16
N LYS A 67 -2.21 -8.55 17.59
CA LYS A 67 -2.75 -7.26 18.04
C LYS A 67 -4.28 -7.22 17.94
N ILE A 68 -4.88 -6.28 18.68
CA ILE A 68 -6.33 -6.06 18.77
C ILE A 68 -6.94 -5.65 17.40
N GLY A 69 -6.11 -5.25 16.46
CA GLY A 69 -6.51 -4.92 15.09
C GLY A 69 -5.32 -4.43 14.28
N ALA A 70 -5.51 -4.25 12.99
CA ALA A 70 -4.48 -3.73 12.09
C ALA A 70 -5.09 -2.88 10.98
N VAL A 71 -4.34 -1.88 10.52
CA VAL A 71 -4.60 -1.12 9.31
C VAL A 71 -3.52 -1.48 8.30
N LEU A 72 -3.92 -1.95 7.14
CA LEU A 72 -3.01 -2.32 6.08
C LEU A 72 -3.30 -1.49 4.83
N ASP A 73 -2.24 -0.98 4.21
CA ASP A 73 -2.29 -0.29 2.93
C ASP A 73 -1.70 -1.15 1.81
N GLY A 74 -2.34 -1.13 0.64
CA GLY A 74 -1.88 -1.89 -0.52
C GLY A 74 -2.90 -1.90 -1.66
N ARG A 75 -2.60 -2.70 -2.70
CA ARG A 75 -3.41 -2.77 -3.92
C ARG A 75 -4.47 -3.85 -3.88
N ASP A 76 -4.23 -4.90 -3.13
CA ASP A 76 -5.04 -6.11 -3.08
C ASP A 76 -5.35 -6.56 -1.65
N ILE A 77 -5.17 -5.66 -0.68
CA ILE A 77 -5.43 -5.97 0.74
C ILE A 77 -6.87 -6.42 0.95
N GLY A 78 -7.84 -5.65 0.45
CA GLY A 78 -9.27 -5.95 0.61
C GLY A 78 -9.82 -7.03 -0.33
N SER A 79 -9.10 -7.37 -1.42
CA SER A 79 -9.56 -8.36 -2.40
C SER A 79 -8.93 -9.74 -2.21
N ILE A 80 -7.64 -9.81 -1.85
CA ILE A 80 -6.88 -11.06 -1.79
C ILE A 80 -6.36 -11.37 -0.39
N ILE A 81 -5.76 -10.38 0.29
CA ILE A 81 -5.09 -10.64 1.58
C ILE A 81 -6.14 -10.83 2.68
N PHE A 82 -7.05 -9.88 2.81
CA PHE A 82 -8.15 -9.88 3.80
C PHE A 82 -9.51 -9.65 3.13
N PRO A 83 -10.01 -10.60 2.32
CA PRO A 83 -11.30 -10.45 1.63
C PRO A 83 -12.48 -10.33 2.60
N ASN A 84 -12.32 -10.81 3.82
CA ASN A 84 -13.33 -10.74 4.90
C ASN A 84 -13.08 -9.59 5.90
N ALA A 85 -12.22 -8.61 5.56
CA ALA A 85 -12.00 -7.45 6.41
C ALA A 85 -13.33 -6.72 6.69
N LYS A 86 -13.55 -6.35 7.94
CA LYS A 86 -14.81 -5.69 8.39
C LYS A 86 -14.99 -4.30 7.78
N ILE A 87 -13.89 -3.60 7.51
CA ILE A 87 -13.89 -2.28 6.88
C ILE A 87 -12.85 -2.29 5.78
N LYS A 88 -13.27 -1.88 4.59
CA LYS A 88 -12.42 -1.72 3.41
C LYS A 88 -12.61 -0.33 2.85
N PHE A 89 -11.52 0.36 2.59
CA PHE A 89 -11.52 1.61 1.86
C PHE A 89 -10.86 1.42 0.50
N PHE A 90 -11.46 1.97 -0.53
CA PHE A 90 -10.85 2.15 -1.83
C PHE A 90 -10.59 3.64 -2.01
N ILE A 91 -9.38 4.07 -1.67
CA ILE A 91 -9.00 5.48 -1.73
C ILE A 91 -8.45 5.79 -3.10
N THR A 92 -9.03 6.79 -3.75
CA THR A 92 -8.62 7.28 -5.06
C THR A 92 -8.35 8.77 -5.04
N ALA A 93 -7.68 9.28 -6.07
CA ALA A 93 -7.54 10.71 -6.36
C ALA A 93 -7.19 10.90 -7.84
N ASP A 94 -7.50 12.06 -8.38
CA ASP A 94 -7.12 12.46 -9.73
C ASP A 94 -5.63 12.27 -9.98
N LEU A 95 -5.29 11.78 -11.15
CA LEU A 95 -3.89 11.52 -11.54
C LEU A 95 -3.03 12.78 -11.42
N ALA A 96 -3.56 13.95 -11.83
CA ALA A 96 -2.86 15.22 -11.72
C ALA A 96 -2.56 15.59 -10.27
N VAL A 97 -3.54 15.40 -9.37
CA VAL A 97 -3.39 15.66 -7.93
C VAL A 97 -2.34 14.74 -7.31
N ARG A 98 -2.38 13.43 -7.66
CA ARG A 98 -1.39 12.46 -7.19
C ARG A 98 0.03 12.78 -7.69
N ALA A 99 0.15 13.21 -8.96
CA ALA A 99 1.42 13.61 -9.54
C ALA A 99 2.00 14.85 -8.85
N GLN A 100 1.16 15.84 -8.55
CA GLN A 100 1.58 17.05 -7.83
C GLN A 100 2.05 16.72 -6.41
N ARG A 101 1.27 15.95 -5.63
CA ARG A 101 1.67 15.49 -4.30
C ARG A 101 3.00 14.74 -4.33
N ARG A 102 3.17 13.86 -5.32
CA ARG A 102 4.40 13.10 -5.49
C ARG A 102 5.62 13.97 -5.82
N LYS A 103 5.40 15.03 -6.61
CA LYS A 103 6.44 16.02 -6.92
C LYS A 103 6.90 16.74 -5.66
N GLU A 104 5.95 17.14 -4.79
CA GLU A 104 6.25 17.78 -3.51
C GLU A 104 7.04 16.85 -2.58
N ASP A 105 6.67 15.57 -2.51
CA ASP A 105 7.40 14.57 -1.73
C ASP A 105 8.84 14.41 -2.23
N TYR A 106 9.05 14.34 -3.54
CA TYR A 106 10.40 14.27 -4.10
C TYR A 106 11.22 15.52 -3.80
N LYS A 107 10.60 16.70 -3.89
CA LYS A 107 11.27 17.96 -3.54
C LYS A 107 11.73 17.98 -2.09
N LYS A 108 10.89 17.46 -1.15
CA LYS A 108 11.28 17.31 0.27
C LYS A 108 12.47 16.35 0.48
N MET A 109 12.66 15.39 -0.43
CA MET A 109 13.78 14.44 -0.42
C MET A 109 15.02 14.99 -1.18
N GLY A 110 15.00 16.24 -1.64
CA GLY A 110 16.08 16.83 -2.44
C GLY A 110 16.16 16.28 -3.87
N GLN A 111 15.08 15.69 -4.39
CA GLN A 111 15.02 15.12 -5.73
C GLN A 111 14.13 15.97 -6.64
N GLU A 112 14.60 16.24 -7.85
CA GLU A 112 13.84 17.00 -8.84
C GLU A 112 13.42 16.09 -10.00
N TYR A 113 12.11 16.04 -10.25
CA TYR A 113 11.53 15.35 -11.40
C TYR A 113 10.51 16.25 -12.10
N SER A 114 10.40 16.13 -13.43
CA SER A 114 9.37 16.83 -14.17
C SER A 114 7.97 16.28 -13.79
N LEU A 115 6.98 17.17 -13.72
CA LEU A 115 5.60 16.75 -13.46
C LEU A 115 5.10 15.78 -14.54
N ARG A 116 5.53 15.95 -15.78
CA ARG A 116 5.21 15.07 -16.91
C ARG A 116 5.73 13.65 -16.68
N ASP A 117 6.99 13.51 -16.26
CA ASP A 117 7.60 12.20 -16.01
C ASP A 117 6.91 11.49 -14.84
N ILE A 118 6.63 12.21 -13.75
CA ILE A 118 5.90 11.68 -12.61
C ILE A 118 4.52 11.20 -13.04
N THR A 119 3.79 12.00 -13.84
CA THR A 119 2.46 11.66 -14.33
C THR A 119 2.48 10.40 -15.19
N ASN A 120 3.42 10.30 -16.13
CA ASN A 120 3.57 9.14 -17.00
C ASN A 120 3.87 7.88 -16.19
N LYS A 121 4.80 7.95 -15.25
CA LYS A 121 5.17 6.82 -14.38
C LYS A 121 4.00 6.36 -13.48
N LEU A 122 3.22 7.29 -12.95
CA LEU A 122 2.03 6.95 -12.17
C LEU A 122 0.98 6.26 -13.05
N LYS A 123 0.73 6.78 -14.26
CA LYS A 123 -0.20 6.19 -15.22
C LYS A 123 0.20 4.76 -15.61
N GLU A 124 1.47 4.54 -15.90
CA GLU A 124 2.00 3.21 -16.23
C GLU A 124 1.87 2.24 -15.05
N ARG A 125 2.17 2.71 -13.86
CA ARG A 125 2.02 1.91 -12.63
C ARG A 125 0.56 1.54 -12.38
N ASP A 126 -0.36 2.50 -12.46
CA ASP A 126 -1.78 2.27 -12.27
C ASP A 126 -2.31 1.23 -13.27
N LYS A 127 -1.95 1.39 -14.56
CA LYS A 127 -2.29 0.42 -15.60
C LYS A 127 -1.77 -0.98 -15.24
N ARG A 128 -0.51 -1.10 -14.84
CA ARG A 128 0.09 -2.37 -14.44
C ARG A 128 -0.63 -3.00 -13.25
N ASP A 129 -0.89 -2.21 -12.20
CA ASP A 129 -1.56 -2.69 -10.99
C ASP A 129 -3.00 -3.16 -11.27
N GLN A 130 -3.70 -2.52 -12.22
CA GLN A 130 -5.06 -2.90 -12.62
C GLN A 130 -5.10 -4.11 -13.55
N THR A 131 -4.13 -4.25 -14.47
CA THR A 131 -4.18 -5.27 -15.54
C THR A 131 -3.33 -6.51 -15.29
N ARG A 132 -2.54 -6.55 -14.22
CA ARG A 132 -1.72 -7.72 -13.88
C ARG A 132 -2.61 -8.93 -13.57
N LYS A 133 -2.15 -10.12 -14.02
CA LYS A 133 -2.88 -11.39 -13.82
C LYS A 133 -2.93 -11.83 -12.36
N VAL A 134 -1.91 -11.50 -11.58
CA VAL A 134 -1.77 -11.89 -10.18
C VAL A 134 -2.08 -10.69 -9.29
N SER A 135 -3.05 -10.83 -8.39
CA SER A 135 -3.45 -9.80 -7.41
C SER A 135 -3.68 -8.41 -8.01
N PRO A 136 -4.56 -8.26 -9.02
CA PRO A 136 -4.84 -6.95 -9.61
C PRO A 136 -5.45 -5.99 -8.58
N LEU A 137 -5.33 -4.69 -8.83
CA LEU A 137 -6.05 -3.67 -8.07
C LEU A 137 -7.52 -3.71 -8.45
N ILE A 138 -8.36 -4.13 -7.51
CA ILE A 138 -9.83 -4.25 -7.70
C ILE A 138 -10.52 -3.49 -6.57
N CYS A 139 -11.50 -2.65 -6.94
CA CYS A 139 -12.44 -2.09 -5.98
C CYS A 139 -13.49 -3.14 -5.63
N MET A 140 -13.49 -3.60 -4.39
CA MET A 140 -14.46 -4.60 -3.94
C MET A 140 -15.86 -3.96 -3.78
N PRO A 141 -16.95 -4.71 -4.03
CA PRO A 141 -18.31 -4.18 -3.91
C PRO A 141 -18.66 -3.68 -2.50
N ASP A 142 -18.03 -4.23 -1.47
CA ASP A 142 -18.21 -3.86 -0.07
C ASP A 142 -17.20 -2.80 0.42
N ALA A 143 -16.38 -2.27 -0.49
CA ALA A 143 -15.43 -1.21 -0.15
C ALA A 143 -16.09 0.17 -0.16
N ILE A 144 -15.73 0.99 0.83
CA ILE A 144 -16.09 2.40 0.86
C ILE A 144 -15.16 3.14 -0.08
N VAL A 145 -15.70 3.64 -1.19
CA VAL A 145 -14.92 4.44 -2.15
C VAL A 145 -14.77 5.86 -1.62
N TYR A 146 -13.53 6.32 -1.54
CA TYR A 146 -13.22 7.68 -1.08
C TYR A 146 -12.29 8.38 -2.08
N ASP A 147 -12.81 9.43 -2.71
CA ASP A 147 -12.02 10.31 -3.57
C ASP A 147 -11.43 11.46 -2.75
N ASN A 148 -10.11 11.47 -2.62
CA ASN A 148 -9.40 12.51 -1.87
C ASN A 148 -8.76 13.58 -2.77
N SER A 149 -9.22 13.74 -4.01
CA SER A 149 -8.67 14.73 -4.96
C SER A 149 -8.71 16.15 -4.40
N LYS A 150 -9.82 16.49 -3.71
CA LYS A 150 -10.06 17.83 -3.16
C LYS A 150 -9.99 17.91 -1.62
N THR A 151 -9.67 16.78 -0.97
CA THR A 151 -9.69 16.70 0.49
C THR A 151 -8.27 16.81 1.05
N PRO A 152 -7.97 17.76 1.93
CA PRO A 152 -6.72 17.80 2.67
C PRO A 152 -6.51 16.54 3.53
N LEU A 153 -5.25 16.15 3.73
CA LEU A 153 -4.91 14.91 4.45
C LEU A 153 -5.49 14.87 5.88
N GLU A 154 -5.46 15.98 6.58
CA GLU A 154 -5.98 16.08 7.94
C GLU A 154 -7.49 15.81 8.00
N ARG A 155 -8.23 16.38 7.05
CA ARG A 155 -9.67 16.14 6.93
C ARG A 155 -9.98 14.72 6.53
N LEU A 156 -9.23 14.15 5.57
CA LEU A 156 -9.33 12.74 5.19
C LEU A 156 -9.17 11.82 6.41
N ASN A 157 -8.13 12.03 7.21
CA ASN A 157 -7.88 11.21 8.39
C ASN A 157 -9.05 11.28 9.38
N LYS A 158 -9.59 12.49 9.62
CA LYS A 158 -10.75 12.68 10.52
C LYS A 158 -11.97 11.92 10.01
N GLU A 159 -12.32 12.09 8.74
CA GLU A 159 -13.47 11.42 8.13
C GLU A 159 -13.33 9.89 8.13
N ILE A 160 -12.14 9.37 7.85
CA ILE A 160 -11.87 7.91 7.93
C ILE A 160 -12.06 7.41 9.37
N ILE A 161 -11.54 8.12 10.37
CA ILE A 161 -11.69 7.74 11.77
C ILE A 161 -13.17 7.71 12.16
N GLU A 162 -13.94 8.76 11.82
CA GLU A 162 -15.38 8.83 12.09
C GLU A 162 -16.16 7.64 11.45
N ILE A 163 -15.84 7.31 10.19
CA ILE A 163 -16.43 6.14 9.49
C ILE A 163 -16.10 4.84 10.22
N VAL A 164 -14.83 4.67 10.59
CA VAL A 164 -14.36 3.49 11.33
C VAL A 164 -15.10 3.37 12.66
N GLU A 165 -15.13 4.41 13.46
CA GLU A 165 -15.81 4.43 14.76
C GLU A 165 -17.30 4.11 14.63
N LYS A 166 -17.99 4.74 13.66
CA LYS A 166 -19.41 4.49 13.39
C LYS A 166 -19.65 3.01 13.04
N LYS A 167 -18.83 2.45 12.16
CA LYS A 167 -18.97 1.06 11.72
C LYS A 167 -18.64 0.07 12.84
N TYR A 168 -17.66 0.37 13.69
CA TYR A 168 -17.35 -0.46 14.84
C TYR A 168 -18.44 -0.41 15.92
N LYS A 169 -19.01 0.76 16.21
CA LYS A 169 -20.16 0.88 17.12
C LYS A 169 -21.35 0.05 16.62
N SER A 170 -21.64 0.06 15.32
CA SER A 170 -22.71 -0.75 14.71
C SER A 170 -22.46 -2.26 14.80
N LEU A 171 -21.20 -2.67 14.86
CA LEU A 171 -20.80 -4.08 14.99
C LEU A 171 -20.75 -4.56 16.46
N LYS A 172 -21.11 -3.70 17.44
CA LYS A 172 -21.01 -3.99 18.88
C LYS A 172 -19.62 -4.45 19.33
N LEU A 173 -18.59 -3.95 18.69
CA LEU A 173 -17.21 -4.22 19.07
C LEU A 173 -16.71 -3.06 19.94
N ASP A 174 -16.55 -3.29 21.24
CA ASP A 174 -15.94 -2.33 22.16
C ASP A 174 -14.46 -2.14 21.78
N ILE A 175 -14.16 -0.95 21.23
CA ILE A 175 -12.78 -0.57 20.96
C ILE A 175 -12.40 0.53 21.93
N ASN A 176 -11.57 0.17 22.91
CA ASN A 176 -10.78 1.14 23.65
C ASN A 176 -9.67 1.66 22.73
N VAL A 177 -9.97 2.68 21.95
CA VAL A 177 -8.96 3.38 21.14
C VAL A 177 -8.06 4.17 22.10
N LYS A 178 -6.91 3.60 22.44
CA LYS A 178 -5.85 4.38 23.10
C LYS A 178 -5.43 5.46 22.11
N LYS A 179 -5.61 6.73 22.52
CA LYS A 179 -5.14 7.90 21.76
C LYS A 179 -3.66 7.73 21.43
N PRO A 180 -3.21 8.16 20.24
CA PRO A 180 -1.79 8.09 19.90
C PRO A 180 -0.99 8.87 20.95
N VAL A 181 0.06 8.24 21.44
CA VAL A 181 1.06 8.92 22.27
C VAL A 181 1.69 9.99 21.40
N LYS A 182 1.71 11.23 21.90
CA LYS A 182 2.30 12.42 21.25
C LYS A 182 3.78 12.24 20.99
#